data_eb9469bf44f69f963d1ca6e3e46035d1
#
_entry.id   eb9469bf44f69f963d1ca6e3e46035d1
#
_cell.length_a   1.000
_cell.length_b   1.000
_cell.length_c   1.000
_cell.angle_alpha   90.00
_cell.angle_beta   90.00
_cell.angle_gamma   90.00
#
_symmetry.space_group_name_H-M   'P 1'
#
loop_
_entity.id
_entity.type
_entity.pdbx_description
1 polymer ?
#
loop_
_entity_poly.entity_id
_entity_poly.type
_entity_poly.pdbx_seq_one_letter_code
_entity_poly.pdbx_strand_id
1 'polypeptide(L)'
;LISSISPAHAVVKAGAKCTKAGATASVGGKRFTCVKSGKKLVWNKGTTIKKVVSFDQGVCPQASAADKTAITQARANTLISMSEDQGQQCSELLGWAYRVGQRDDEYFALTKDYNPSRVTVSIKDGFVLSVLVG
;
A
#
# COMPACT_ATOMS: atom_id res chain seq x y z
N LEU A 1 4.65 -47.91 -4.13
CA LEU A 1 4.11 -46.79 -4.92
C LEU A 1 3.38 -45.83 -4.01
N ILE A 2 4.08 -44.77 -3.60
CA ILE A 2 3.48 -43.70 -2.84
C ILE A 2 2.83 -42.76 -3.82
N SER A 3 1.52 -42.87 -3.96
CA SER A 3 0.71 -41.87 -4.62
C SER A 3 0.78 -40.61 -3.76
N SER A 4 1.64 -39.66 -4.11
CA SER A 4 1.54 -38.34 -3.53
C SER A 4 0.27 -37.68 -4.07
N ILE A 5 -0.80 -37.82 -3.32
CA ILE A 5 -1.98 -37.00 -3.49
C ILE A 5 -1.57 -35.61 -3.05
N SER A 6 -1.23 -34.76 -4.01
CA SER A 6 -1.12 -33.32 -3.73
C SER A 6 -2.44 -32.87 -3.13
N PRO A 7 -2.47 -32.31 -1.93
CA PRO A 7 -3.71 -31.77 -1.42
C PRO A 7 -4.20 -30.73 -2.41
N ALA A 8 -5.41 -30.93 -2.91
CA ALA A 8 -6.07 -29.91 -3.72
C ALA A 8 -6.03 -28.61 -2.91
N HIS A 9 -5.30 -27.63 -3.41
CA HIS A 9 -5.27 -26.31 -2.77
C HIS A 9 -6.70 -25.78 -2.77
N ALA A 10 -7.33 -25.80 -1.60
CA ALA A 10 -8.64 -25.20 -1.45
C ALA A 10 -8.54 -23.75 -1.90
N VAL A 11 -9.34 -23.37 -2.88
CA VAL A 11 -9.36 -21.98 -3.37
C VAL A 11 -9.84 -21.10 -2.24
N VAL A 12 -8.97 -20.23 -1.76
CA VAL A 12 -9.28 -19.26 -0.70
C VAL A 12 -10.01 -18.08 -1.33
N LYS A 13 -11.31 -17.99 -1.09
CA LYS A 13 -12.14 -16.86 -1.50
C LYS A 13 -13.29 -16.68 -0.51
N ALA A 14 -13.88 -15.49 -0.49
CA ALA A 14 -15.03 -15.22 0.37
C ALA A 14 -16.14 -16.26 0.19
N GLY A 15 -16.59 -16.86 1.29
CA GLY A 15 -17.64 -17.87 1.29
C GLY A 15 -17.20 -19.29 0.93
N ALA A 16 -15.95 -19.52 0.54
CA ALA A 16 -15.43 -20.86 0.27
C ALA A 16 -15.23 -21.64 1.57
N LYS A 17 -15.33 -22.95 1.51
CA LYS A 17 -15.13 -23.82 2.67
C LYS A 17 -13.69 -23.76 3.17
N CYS A 18 -13.52 -23.75 4.47
CA CYS A 18 -12.24 -23.91 5.15
C CYS A 18 -12.30 -25.06 6.16
N THR A 19 -11.15 -25.51 6.61
CA THR A 19 -11.03 -26.73 7.41
C THR A 19 -10.82 -26.49 8.89
N LYS A 20 -10.32 -25.31 9.29
CA LYS A 20 -9.97 -25.00 10.66
C LYS A 20 -10.38 -23.60 11.02
N ALA A 21 -11.24 -23.45 12.04
CA ALA A 21 -11.65 -22.16 12.56
C ALA A 21 -10.44 -21.36 13.06
N GLY A 22 -10.37 -20.08 12.71
CA GLY A 22 -9.25 -19.20 13.05
C GLY A 22 -8.05 -19.30 12.12
N ALA A 23 -8.04 -20.23 11.17
CA ALA A 23 -6.99 -20.28 10.13
C ALA A 23 -7.02 -19.02 9.29
N THR A 24 -5.86 -18.53 8.88
CA THR A 24 -5.72 -17.35 8.04
C THR A 24 -4.99 -17.69 6.76
N ALA A 25 -5.38 -17.06 5.66
CA ALA A 25 -4.72 -17.18 4.36
C ALA A 25 -4.72 -15.83 3.65
N SER A 26 -3.65 -15.55 2.94
CA SER A 26 -3.50 -14.30 2.19
C SER A 26 -3.48 -14.61 0.71
N VAL A 27 -4.42 -14.05 -0.03
CA VAL A 27 -4.56 -14.24 -1.49
C VAL A 27 -4.97 -12.93 -2.12
N GLY A 28 -4.27 -12.52 -3.17
CA GLY A 28 -4.62 -11.33 -3.94
C GLY A 28 -4.63 -10.02 -3.13
N GLY A 29 -3.74 -9.88 -2.14
CA GLY A 29 -3.68 -8.69 -1.30
C GLY A 29 -4.77 -8.59 -0.24
N LYS A 30 -5.51 -9.69 -0.01
CA LYS A 30 -6.52 -9.80 1.05
C LYS A 30 -6.18 -10.92 2.01
N ARG A 31 -6.44 -10.69 3.29
CA ARG A 31 -6.35 -11.71 4.32
C ARG A 31 -7.73 -12.26 4.62
N PHE A 32 -7.88 -13.54 4.44
CA PHE A 32 -9.11 -14.28 4.78
C PHE A 32 -8.92 -15.01 6.09
N THR A 33 -9.95 -15.02 6.91
CA THR A 33 -9.99 -15.77 8.16
C THR A 33 -11.10 -16.82 8.07
N CYS A 34 -10.80 -18.04 8.46
CA CYS A 34 -11.78 -19.11 8.53
C CYS A 34 -12.68 -18.87 9.73
N VAL A 35 -13.96 -18.64 9.48
CA VAL A 35 -14.97 -18.35 10.51
C VAL A 35 -16.08 -19.38 10.44
N LYS A 36 -16.70 -19.62 11.58
CA LYS A 36 -17.87 -20.52 11.67
C LYS A 36 -19.12 -19.76 11.21
N SER A 37 -19.77 -20.27 10.19
CA SER A 37 -21.05 -19.76 9.71
C SER A 37 -22.10 -20.87 9.81
N GLY A 38 -22.95 -20.79 10.83
CA GLY A 38 -23.90 -21.86 11.13
C GLY A 38 -23.20 -23.16 11.48
N LYS A 39 -23.44 -24.23 10.71
CA LYS A 39 -22.78 -25.54 10.88
C LYS A 39 -21.54 -25.74 10.00
N LYS A 40 -21.12 -24.68 9.27
CA LYS A 40 -20.03 -24.76 8.28
C LYS A 40 -18.90 -23.81 8.64
N LEU A 41 -17.68 -24.16 8.23
CA LEU A 41 -16.53 -23.27 8.29
C LEU A 41 -16.32 -22.68 6.89
N VAL A 42 -16.29 -21.37 6.81
CA VAL A 42 -16.11 -20.63 5.54
C VAL A 42 -15.12 -19.49 5.71
N TRP A 43 -14.49 -19.12 4.61
CA TRP A 43 -13.64 -17.93 4.59
C TRP A 43 -14.52 -16.67 4.65
N ASN A 44 -14.13 -15.71 5.48
CA ASN A 44 -14.82 -14.42 5.57
C ASN A 44 -14.63 -13.60 4.27
N LYS A 45 -15.18 -12.37 4.25
CA LYS A 45 -15.07 -11.47 3.09
C LYS A 45 -13.65 -11.03 2.77
N GLY A 46 -12.69 -11.33 3.63
CA GLY A 46 -11.33 -10.85 3.52
C GLY A 46 -11.18 -9.41 3.97
N THR A 47 -10.04 -9.11 4.57
CA THR A 47 -9.64 -7.76 4.92
C THR A 47 -8.52 -7.36 3.97
N THR A 48 -8.62 -6.19 3.35
CA THR A 48 -7.53 -5.67 2.53
C THR A 48 -6.30 -5.51 3.41
N ILE A 49 -5.26 -6.27 3.09
CA ILE A 49 -3.97 -6.09 3.74
C ILE A 49 -3.38 -4.83 3.14
N LYS A 50 -3.18 -3.79 3.95
CA LYS A 50 -2.23 -2.75 3.58
C LYS A 50 -0.90 -3.47 3.38
N LYS A 51 -0.49 -3.59 2.13
CA LYS A 51 0.79 -4.17 1.79
C LYS A 51 1.84 -3.42 2.58
N VAL A 52 2.44 -4.04 3.59
CA VAL A 52 3.66 -3.51 4.18
C VAL A 52 4.66 -3.55 3.04
N VAL A 53 4.85 -2.42 2.40
CA VAL A 53 5.86 -2.30 1.37
C VAL A 53 7.18 -2.43 2.09
N SER A 54 7.80 -3.59 1.95
CA SER A 54 9.20 -3.76 2.22
C SER A 54 9.92 -2.76 1.31
N PHE A 55 10.29 -1.61 1.86
CA PHE A 55 11.16 -0.69 1.15
C PHE A 55 12.48 -1.41 0.94
N ASP A 56 12.72 -1.82 -0.26
CA ASP A 56 14.04 -2.25 -0.68
C ASP A 56 14.99 -1.09 -0.33
N GLN A 57 16.02 -1.40 0.45
CA GLN A 57 16.97 -0.39 0.91
C GLN A 57 17.52 0.38 -0.30
N GLY A 58 17.16 1.64 -0.42
CA GLY A 58 17.55 2.50 -1.52
C GLY A 58 16.40 3.18 -2.26
N VAL A 59 15.15 2.75 -2.07
CA VAL A 59 13.97 3.35 -2.72
C VAL A 59 13.45 4.53 -1.88
N CYS A 60 13.30 4.36 -0.57
CA CYS A 60 12.90 5.43 0.33
C CYS A 60 14.14 6.00 1.04
N PRO A 61 14.44 7.31 0.95
CA PRO A 61 15.59 7.90 1.62
C PRO A 61 15.41 7.83 3.14
N GLN A 62 16.51 7.96 3.87
CA GLN A 62 16.44 8.03 5.31
C GLN A 62 15.91 9.39 5.77
N ALA A 63 15.18 9.38 6.89
CA ALA A 63 14.67 10.59 7.49
C ALA A 63 15.83 11.54 7.85
N SER A 64 15.64 12.84 7.59
CA SER A 64 16.59 13.88 7.89
C SER A 64 15.94 14.97 8.72
N ALA A 65 16.68 15.50 9.72
CA ALA A 65 16.20 16.62 10.50
C ALA A 65 15.97 17.89 9.65
N ALA A 66 16.68 18.03 8.53
CA ALA A 66 16.50 19.14 7.59
C ALA A 66 15.10 19.15 6.95
N ASP A 67 14.47 17.99 6.79
CA ASP A 67 13.12 17.87 6.21
C ASP A 67 12.05 18.59 7.05
N LYS A 68 12.28 18.76 8.34
CA LYS A 68 11.38 19.51 9.24
C LYS A 68 11.34 21.00 8.91
N THR A 69 12.42 21.52 8.33
CA THR A 69 12.51 22.92 7.93
C THR A 69 12.03 23.09 6.49
N ALA A 70 12.56 22.28 5.58
CA ALA A 70 12.15 22.27 4.17
C ALA A 70 12.62 21.00 3.48
N ILE A 71 11.74 20.37 2.74
CA ILE A 71 12.08 19.26 1.86
C ILE A 71 12.77 19.82 0.63
N THR A 72 13.92 19.27 0.25
CA THR A 72 14.55 19.66 -1.02
C THR A 72 13.86 18.95 -2.18
N GLN A 73 13.82 19.60 -3.34
CA GLN A 73 13.21 18.99 -4.54
C GLN A 73 13.93 17.67 -4.92
N ALA A 74 15.24 17.57 -4.72
CA ALA A 74 15.99 16.36 -4.97
C ALA A 74 15.50 15.19 -4.09
N ARG A 75 15.22 15.45 -2.82
CA ARG A 75 14.67 14.43 -1.91
C ARG A 75 13.24 14.07 -2.29
N ALA A 76 12.41 15.05 -2.60
CA ALA A 76 11.04 14.84 -3.07
C ALA A 76 11.01 13.96 -4.33
N ASN A 77 11.93 14.16 -5.26
CA ASN A 77 12.01 13.39 -6.50
C ASN A 77 12.29 11.90 -6.28
N THR A 78 12.76 11.48 -5.12
CA THR A 78 12.96 10.07 -4.81
C THR A 78 11.65 9.27 -4.80
N LEU A 79 10.52 9.94 -4.64
CA LEU A 79 9.20 9.32 -4.71
C LEU A 79 8.77 8.97 -6.15
N ILE A 80 9.38 9.56 -7.16
CA ILE A 80 9.05 9.32 -8.57
C ILE A 80 9.28 7.84 -8.91
N SER A 81 8.34 7.26 -9.62
CA SER A 81 8.27 5.83 -10.00
C SER A 81 7.88 4.87 -8.89
N MET A 82 7.67 5.33 -7.66
CA MET A 82 7.04 4.53 -6.62
C MET A 82 5.55 4.36 -6.94
N SER A 83 4.94 3.27 -6.46
CA SER A 83 3.48 3.21 -6.45
C SER A 83 2.91 4.29 -5.52
N GLU A 84 1.64 4.65 -5.72
CA GLU A 84 0.97 5.65 -4.87
C GLU A 84 1.10 5.29 -3.38
N ASP A 85 0.85 4.02 -3.04
CA ASP A 85 0.96 3.53 -1.65
C ASP A 85 2.39 3.63 -1.11
N GLN A 86 3.39 3.29 -1.93
CA GLN A 86 4.80 3.40 -1.56
C GLN A 86 5.20 4.85 -1.31
N GLY A 87 4.80 5.75 -2.19
CA GLY A 87 5.07 7.18 -2.05
C GLY A 87 4.46 7.75 -0.78
N GLN A 88 3.24 7.39 -0.46
CA GLN A 88 2.57 7.80 0.76
C GLN A 88 3.27 7.27 2.01
N GLN A 89 3.56 5.97 2.06
CA GLN A 89 4.22 5.35 3.21
C GLN A 89 5.63 5.91 3.41
N CYS A 90 6.38 6.11 2.34
CA CYS A 90 7.71 6.73 2.41
C CYS A 90 7.62 8.14 3.00
N SER A 91 6.67 8.93 2.54
CA SER A 91 6.44 10.28 3.05
C SER A 91 6.10 10.27 4.54
N GLU A 92 5.24 9.35 4.97
CA GLU A 92 4.88 9.18 6.39
C GLU A 92 6.10 8.81 7.25
N LEU A 93 6.95 7.89 6.77
CA LEU A 93 8.20 7.51 7.46
C LEU A 93 9.18 8.69 7.59
N LEU A 94 9.21 9.56 6.59
CA LEU A 94 10.07 10.73 6.57
C LEU A 94 9.48 11.90 7.37
N GLY A 95 8.24 11.80 7.83
CA GLY A 95 7.53 12.87 8.50
C GLY A 95 7.05 13.97 7.56
N TRP A 96 6.93 13.67 6.26
CA TRP A 96 6.41 14.61 5.26
C TRP A 96 4.89 14.54 5.19
N ALA A 97 4.24 15.66 4.96
CA ALA A 97 2.84 15.67 4.55
C ALA A 97 2.76 15.25 3.07
N TYR A 98 1.78 14.42 2.76
CA TYR A 98 1.58 13.87 1.41
C TYR A 98 0.23 14.32 0.87
N ARG A 99 0.21 14.82 -0.36
CA ARG A 99 -1.00 15.27 -1.03
C ARG A 99 -0.97 14.86 -2.50
N VAL A 100 -2.09 14.35 -3.00
CA VAL A 100 -2.27 14.05 -4.41
C VAL A 100 -2.91 15.26 -5.09
N GLY A 101 -2.24 15.83 -6.07
CA GLY A 101 -2.75 16.96 -6.85
C GLY A 101 -3.42 16.53 -8.15
N GLN A 102 -3.03 15.37 -8.66
CA GLN A 102 -3.60 14.82 -9.89
C GLN A 102 -3.51 13.28 -9.84
N ARG A 103 -4.56 12.62 -10.30
CA ARG A 103 -4.56 11.18 -10.51
C ARG A 103 -5.11 10.88 -11.88
N ASP A 104 -4.26 10.37 -12.77
CA ASP A 104 -4.54 10.19 -14.19
C ASP A 104 -5.02 11.50 -14.83
N ASP A 105 -6.25 11.57 -15.29
CA ASP A 105 -6.83 12.78 -15.90
C ASP A 105 -7.67 13.61 -14.90
N GLU A 106 -7.71 13.21 -13.64
CA GLU A 106 -8.46 13.90 -12.59
C GLU A 106 -7.57 14.85 -11.79
N TYR A 107 -7.96 16.12 -11.77
CA TYR A 107 -7.28 17.16 -11.00
C TYR A 107 -8.03 17.42 -9.70
N PHE A 108 -7.31 17.47 -8.60
CA PHE A 108 -7.87 17.77 -7.29
C PHE A 108 -7.70 19.25 -6.98
N ALA A 109 -8.72 19.84 -6.34
CA ALA A 109 -8.61 21.21 -5.86
C ALA A 109 -7.56 21.28 -4.74
N LEU A 110 -6.55 22.11 -4.95
CA LEU A 110 -5.47 22.31 -3.99
C LEU A 110 -5.59 23.69 -3.35
N THR A 111 -5.27 23.77 -2.07
CA THR A 111 -5.09 25.05 -1.39
C THR A 111 -3.83 25.73 -1.89
N LYS A 112 -3.84 27.06 -1.98
CA LYS A 112 -2.70 27.86 -2.48
C LYS A 112 -1.61 28.09 -1.44
N ASP A 113 -1.77 27.54 -0.24
CA ASP A 113 -0.77 27.65 0.81
C ASP A 113 0.49 26.84 0.45
N TYR A 114 1.63 27.47 0.58
CA TYR A 114 2.91 26.78 0.44
C TYR A 114 3.29 26.12 1.76
N ASN A 115 3.62 24.83 1.74
CA ASN A 115 4.12 24.11 2.90
C ASN A 115 5.43 23.41 2.55
N PRO A 116 6.58 23.86 3.05
CA PRO A 116 7.88 23.27 2.71
C PRO A 116 8.09 21.86 3.25
N SER A 117 7.22 21.39 4.14
CA SER A 117 7.25 20.03 4.68
C SER A 117 6.22 19.12 4.02
N ARG A 118 5.63 19.54 2.92
CA ARG A 118 4.61 18.78 2.18
C ARG A 118 5.09 18.50 0.76
N VAL A 119 4.78 17.30 0.28
CA VAL A 119 4.93 16.92 -1.12
C VAL A 119 3.56 16.81 -1.77
N THR A 120 3.42 17.37 -2.96
CA THR A 120 2.25 17.24 -3.82
C THR A 120 2.64 16.39 -5.02
N VAL A 121 1.98 15.27 -5.21
CA VAL A 121 2.32 14.29 -6.24
C VAL A 121 1.28 14.25 -7.34
N SER A 122 1.72 13.95 -8.55
CA SER A 122 0.87 13.54 -9.65
C SER A 122 1.02 12.05 -9.86
N ILE A 123 -0.11 11.35 -9.93
CA ILE A 123 -0.17 9.90 -10.11
C ILE A 123 -0.61 9.58 -11.53
N LYS A 124 0.07 8.68 -12.19
CA LYS A 124 -0.29 8.12 -13.49
C LYS A 124 -0.19 6.61 -13.45
N ASP A 125 -1.29 5.93 -13.83
CA ASP A 125 -1.38 4.47 -13.84
C ASP A 125 -0.95 3.82 -12.49
N GLY A 126 -1.26 4.48 -11.37
CA GLY A 126 -0.94 3.99 -10.02
C GLY A 126 0.47 4.29 -9.54
N PHE A 127 1.26 5.03 -10.31
CA PHE A 127 2.65 5.39 -9.96
C PHE A 127 2.84 6.89 -9.87
N VAL A 128 3.77 7.31 -9.04
CA VAL A 128 4.16 8.71 -8.90
C VAL A 128 4.88 9.17 -10.17
N LEU A 129 4.27 10.06 -10.92
CA LEU A 129 4.81 10.64 -12.15
C LEU A 129 5.71 11.84 -11.86
N SER A 130 5.25 12.71 -10.98
CA SER A 130 5.98 13.93 -10.60
C SER A 130 5.70 14.31 -9.16
N VAL A 131 6.59 15.07 -8.56
CA VAL A 131 6.49 15.54 -7.18
C VAL A 131 6.88 17.00 -7.13
N LEU A 132 6.12 17.79 -6.38
CA LEU A 132 6.44 19.18 -6.06
C LEU A 132 6.47 19.34 -4.54
N VAL A 133 7.41 20.14 -4.05
CA VAL A 133 7.43 20.59 -2.66
C VAL A 133 6.49 21.78 -2.51
N GLY A 134 5.53 21.66 -1.62
CA GLY A 134 4.56 22.73 -1.42
C GLY A 134 3.14 22.27 -1.17
#